data_839dc1a148da853bdfa5e7eeef4d3a35
#
_entry.id   839dc1a148da853bdfa5e7eeef4d3a35
#
_cell.length_a   1.000
_cell.length_b   1.000
_cell.length_c   1.000
_cell.angle_alpha   90.00
_cell.angle_beta   90.00
_cell.angle_gamma   90.00
#
_symmetry.space_group_name_H-M   'P 1'
#
loop_
_entity.id
_entity.type
_entity.pdbx_description
1 polymer ?
#
loop_
_entity_poly.entity_id
_entity_poly.type
_entity_poly.pdbx_seq_one_letter_code
_entity_poly.pdbx_strand_id
1 'polypeptide(L)'
;TYAQADLCDPQAVQTLIAGTQPDAVIHCAAWTDVDGAELPENRAQVFAVNAGGTKNVAEACRGAGCKLIYVTTDYVFDGTDTAPYPADCTRFAPLNVYGQSKLAGERAVTETLERYFIVRTSWVYGTGGKNFVRTMLQLSRTHDTLRVVSDQIGTPTYAADLARLLADMAESDRYGRYNAVNSGGYVSWYDFACAIFRMAGIPITVLPVTTEEYGRSLAVRPHSSRLDTGKLAESGFVPLPDWQDALTRYLAAEQP
;
A
#
# COMPACT_ATOMS: atom_id res chain seq x y z
N THR A 1 16.71 -1.54 -7.23
CA THR A 1 17.48 -2.19 -6.17
C THR A 1 18.42 -1.18 -5.51
N TYR A 2 18.77 -1.37 -4.22
CA TYR A 2 19.73 -0.53 -3.49
C TYR A 2 21.09 -0.39 -4.22
N ALA A 3 21.41 -1.35 -5.06
CA ALA A 3 22.67 -1.37 -5.81
C ALA A 3 22.76 -0.31 -6.93
N GLN A 4 21.67 0.39 -7.26
CA GLN A 4 21.63 1.33 -8.39
C GLN A 4 21.49 2.79 -7.94
N ALA A 5 20.62 3.12 -6.99
CA ALA A 5 20.48 4.48 -6.47
C ALA A 5 19.89 4.48 -5.06
N ASP A 6 20.39 5.34 -4.17
CA ASP A 6 19.73 5.72 -2.92
C ASP A 6 18.71 6.82 -3.25
N LEU A 7 17.46 6.63 -2.88
CA LEU A 7 16.41 7.62 -3.09
C LEU A 7 16.65 8.93 -2.33
N CYS A 8 17.38 8.87 -1.21
CA CYS A 8 17.73 10.04 -0.43
C CYS A 8 18.87 10.88 -1.07
N ASP A 9 19.55 10.35 -2.08
CA ASP A 9 20.56 11.09 -2.86
C ASP A 9 19.92 11.60 -4.16
N PRO A 10 19.62 12.91 -4.29
CA PRO A 10 18.99 13.47 -5.48
C PRO A 10 19.86 13.31 -6.74
N GLN A 11 21.20 13.37 -6.60
CA GLN A 11 22.09 13.22 -7.75
C GLN A 11 22.12 11.78 -8.25
N ALA A 12 22.10 10.79 -7.36
CA ALA A 12 22.04 9.37 -7.74
C ALA A 12 20.72 9.06 -8.47
N VAL A 13 19.59 9.57 -7.98
CA VAL A 13 18.27 9.40 -8.60
C VAL A 13 18.21 10.07 -9.98
N GLN A 14 18.71 11.31 -10.09
CA GLN A 14 18.76 12.04 -11.35
C GLN A 14 19.63 11.31 -12.38
N THR A 15 20.80 10.85 -11.97
CA THR A 15 21.74 10.13 -12.85
C THR A 15 21.12 8.83 -13.36
N LEU A 16 20.45 8.07 -12.48
CA LEU A 16 19.78 6.82 -12.85
C LEU A 16 18.67 7.07 -13.88
N ILE A 17 17.76 8.00 -13.63
CA ILE A 17 16.61 8.26 -14.51
C ILE A 17 17.06 8.88 -15.82
N ALA A 18 17.99 9.85 -15.79
CA ALA A 18 18.53 10.45 -17.00
C ALA A 18 19.32 9.44 -17.87
N GLY A 19 20.05 8.51 -17.24
CA GLY A 19 20.81 7.49 -17.94
C GLY A 19 19.97 6.37 -18.54
N THR A 20 18.81 6.05 -17.92
CA THR A 20 17.88 5.00 -18.42
C THR A 20 16.86 5.53 -19.40
N GLN A 21 16.56 6.83 -19.39
CA GLN A 21 15.56 7.51 -20.24
C GLN A 21 14.21 6.74 -20.33
N PRO A 22 13.57 6.43 -19.20
CA PRO A 22 12.34 5.65 -19.21
C PRO A 22 11.15 6.49 -19.69
N ASP A 23 10.13 5.86 -20.29
CA ASP A 23 8.84 6.50 -20.59
C ASP A 23 8.00 6.68 -19.33
N ALA A 24 8.16 5.78 -18.35
CA ALA A 24 7.45 5.79 -17.08
C ALA A 24 8.32 5.26 -15.93
N VAL A 25 8.15 5.82 -14.75
CA VAL A 25 8.75 5.32 -13.50
C VAL A 25 7.63 4.82 -12.58
N ILE A 26 7.72 3.56 -12.11
CA ILE A 26 6.85 3.01 -11.08
C ILE A 26 7.60 3.07 -9.75
N HIS A 27 7.16 3.97 -8.86
CA HIS A 27 7.79 4.22 -7.57
C HIS A 27 7.08 3.47 -6.45
N CYS A 28 7.61 2.29 -6.09
CA CYS A 28 7.11 1.44 -5.02
C CYS A 28 7.94 1.50 -3.72
N ALA A 29 9.13 2.11 -3.77
CA ALA A 29 10.03 2.15 -2.63
C ALA A 29 9.48 3.06 -1.54
N ALA A 30 9.49 2.58 -0.29
CA ALA A 30 9.03 3.32 0.86
C ALA A 30 9.56 2.70 2.17
N TRP A 31 9.63 3.49 3.22
CA TRP A 31 9.62 2.99 4.57
C TRP A 31 8.21 2.50 4.91
N THR A 32 8.04 1.21 5.18
CA THR A 32 6.71 0.58 5.38
C THR A 32 6.51 0.01 6.79
N ASP A 33 7.51 0.09 7.65
CA ASP A 33 7.37 -0.28 9.07
C ASP A 33 6.62 0.85 9.79
N VAL A 34 5.30 0.67 9.92
CA VAL A 34 4.39 1.67 10.46
C VAL A 34 4.65 1.94 11.95
N ASP A 35 4.88 0.88 12.74
CA ASP A 35 5.18 1.03 14.17
C ASP A 35 6.60 1.58 14.40
N GLY A 36 7.57 1.10 13.63
CA GLY A 36 8.93 1.64 13.67
C GLY A 36 9.02 3.11 13.25
N ALA A 37 8.08 3.60 12.43
CA ALA A 37 8.01 5.01 12.05
C ALA A 37 7.65 5.94 13.23
N GLU A 38 6.95 5.43 14.26
CA GLU A 38 6.61 6.21 15.45
C GLU A 38 7.80 6.42 16.41
N LEU A 39 8.87 5.64 16.26
CA LEU A 39 10.06 5.81 17.07
C LEU A 39 10.75 7.15 16.72
N PRO A 40 11.04 8.02 17.72
CA PRO A 40 11.59 9.36 17.47
C PRO A 40 12.86 9.35 16.62
N GLU A 41 13.74 8.36 16.82
CA GLU A 41 14.99 8.19 16.08
C GLU A 41 14.79 7.88 14.60
N ASN A 42 13.65 7.28 14.21
CA ASN A 42 13.36 6.90 12.84
C ASN A 42 12.64 8.00 12.05
N ARG A 43 11.97 8.94 12.75
CA ARG A 43 11.08 9.93 12.10
C ARG A 43 11.76 10.70 10.96
N ALA A 44 12.98 11.16 11.17
CA ALA A 44 13.74 11.90 10.15
C ALA A 44 13.98 11.03 8.91
N GLN A 45 14.39 9.78 9.10
CA GLN A 45 14.66 8.84 8.02
C GLN A 45 13.37 8.44 7.28
N VAL A 46 12.25 8.25 7.99
CA VAL A 46 10.94 7.97 7.39
C VAL A 46 10.54 9.08 6.41
N PHE A 47 10.67 10.35 6.82
CA PHE A 47 10.38 11.48 5.94
C PHE A 47 11.42 11.64 4.82
N ALA A 48 12.70 11.38 5.09
CA ALA A 48 13.73 11.41 4.07
C ALA A 48 13.44 10.41 2.94
N VAL A 49 13.01 9.18 3.28
CA VAL A 49 12.67 8.15 2.29
C VAL A 49 11.33 8.45 1.61
N ASN A 50 10.24 8.60 2.40
CA ASN A 50 8.88 8.62 1.86
C ASN A 50 8.50 9.96 1.22
N ALA A 51 9.02 11.07 1.70
CA ALA A 51 8.76 12.40 1.17
C ALA A 51 9.93 12.92 0.32
N GLY A 52 11.13 12.98 0.90
CA GLY A 52 12.32 13.47 0.21
C GLY A 52 12.69 12.62 -1.00
N GLY A 53 12.79 11.30 -0.83
CA GLY A 53 13.07 10.36 -1.92
C GLY A 53 12.02 10.41 -3.02
N THR A 54 10.73 10.50 -2.66
CA THR A 54 9.65 10.67 -3.64
C THR A 54 9.77 11.99 -4.40
N LYS A 55 10.14 13.08 -3.72
CA LYS A 55 10.40 14.38 -4.36
C LYS A 55 11.55 14.28 -5.34
N ASN A 56 12.67 13.65 -4.97
CA ASN A 56 13.82 13.44 -5.85
C ASN A 56 13.42 12.68 -7.12
N VAL A 57 12.61 11.61 -6.98
CA VAL A 57 12.10 10.85 -8.13
C VAL A 57 11.20 11.72 -9.01
N ALA A 58 10.29 12.50 -8.43
CA ALA A 58 9.41 13.38 -9.18
C ALA A 58 10.18 14.46 -9.96
N GLU A 59 11.18 15.09 -9.33
CA GLU A 59 12.04 16.09 -9.98
C GLU A 59 12.86 15.48 -11.11
N ALA A 60 13.41 14.29 -10.94
CA ALA A 60 14.12 13.56 -11.97
C ALA A 60 13.20 13.17 -13.15
N CYS A 61 11.97 12.70 -12.87
CA CYS A 61 10.97 12.43 -13.90
C CYS A 61 10.61 13.69 -14.69
N ARG A 62 10.45 14.85 -14.02
CA ARG A 62 10.22 16.14 -14.69
C ARG A 62 11.37 16.48 -15.62
N GLY A 63 12.61 16.32 -15.16
CA GLY A 63 13.81 16.59 -15.96
C GLY A 63 13.94 15.68 -17.18
N ALA A 64 13.55 14.41 -17.07
CA ALA A 64 13.57 13.43 -18.15
C ALA A 64 12.29 13.46 -19.03
N GLY A 65 11.24 14.21 -18.65
CA GLY A 65 9.99 14.26 -19.40
C GLY A 65 9.17 12.96 -19.32
N CYS A 66 9.42 12.07 -18.34
CA CYS A 66 8.68 10.82 -18.16
C CYS A 66 7.55 10.96 -17.15
N LYS A 67 6.57 10.02 -17.19
CA LYS A 67 5.47 9.95 -16.21
C LYS A 67 5.90 9.21 -14.94
N LEU A 68 5.22 9.51 -13.82
CA LEU A 68 5.44 8.86 -12.53
C LEU A 68 4.18 8.16 -12.03
N ILE A 69 4.28 6.88 -11.69
CA ILE A 69 3.26 6.11 -10.99
C ILE A 69 3.75 5.93 -9.53
N TYR A 70 3.11 6.64 -8.60
CA TYR A 70 3.49 6.63 -7.18
C TYR A 70 2.51 5.78 -6.38
N VAL A 71 3.01 4.67 -5.81
CA VAL A 71 2.23 3.82 -4.91
C VAL A 71 2.24 4.42 -3.51
N THR A 72 1.05 4.71 -2.99
CA THR A 72 0.84 5.30 -1.66
C THR A 72 -0.19 4.48 -0.86
N THR A 73 -0.81 5.04 0.17
CA THR A 73 -1.55 4.31 1.19
C THR A 73 -2.90 4.97 1.51
N ASP A 74 -3.84 4.17 2.01
CA ASP A 74 -5.07 4.59 2.69
C ASP A 74 -4.80 5.38 3.99
N TYR A 75 -3.63 5.24 4.62
CA TYR A 75 -3.25 5.93 5.86
C TYR A 75 -3.09 7.45 5.72
N VAL A 76 -3.32 8.00 4.54
CA VAL A 76 -3.46 9.46 4.33
C VAL A 76 -4.79 9.99 4.89
N PHE A 77 -5.73 9.11 5.22
CA PHE A 77 -7.03 9.42 5.82
C PHE A 77 -7.07 9.05 7.31
N ASP A 78 -8.02 9.63 8.06
CA ASP A 78 -8.22 9.34 9.49
C ASP A 78 -8.98 8.03 9.77
N GLY A 79 -9.65 7.48 8.76
CA GLY A 79 -10.42 6.25 8.91
C GLY A 79 -11.68 6.39 9.77
N THR A 80 -12.25 7.57 9.91
CA THR A 80 -13.48 7.81 10.67
C THR A 80 -14.74 7.59 9.84
N ASP A 81 -14.66 7.73 8.52
CA ASP A 81 -15.79 7.52 7.63
C ASP A 81 -16.17 6.03 7.51
N THR A 82 -17.46 5.75 7.58
CA THR A 82 -18.01 4.41 7.28
C THR A 82 -18.19 4.18 5.79
N ALA A 83 -18.36 5.24 5.00
CA ALA A 83 -18.37 5.19 3.55
C ALA A 83 -16.94 5.07 3.00
N PRO A 84 -16.76 4.39 1.85
CA PRO A 84 -15.45 4.30 1.21
C PRO A 84 -14.91 5.67 0.77
N TYR A 85 -13.62 5.90 0.96
CA TYR A 85 -12.96 7.14 0.49
C TYR A 85 -12.84 7.13 -1.03
N PRO A 86 -13.43 8.11 -1.75
CA PRO A 86 -13.26 8.23 -3.21
C PRO A 86 -11.82 8.59 -3.57
N ALA A 87 -11.40 8.25 -4.80
CA ALA A 87 -10.03 8.49 -5.27
C ALA A 87 -9.63 9.98 -5.24
N ASP A 88 -10.60 10.87 -5.49
CA ASP A 88 -10.38 12.32 -5.48
C ASP A 88 -10.62 12.98 -4.11
N CYS A 89 -10.82 12.19 -3.05
CA CYS A 89 -10.92 12.71 -1.70
C CYS A 89 -9.64 13.44 -1.28
N THR A 90 -9.80 14.67 -0.80
CA THR A 90 -8.71 15.54 -0.31
C THR A 90 -8.81 15.85 1.18
N ARG A 91 -9.75 15.22 1.91
CA ARG A 91 -9.87 15.33 3.37
C ARG A 91 -8.80 14.48 4.05
N PHE A 92 -7.56 14.91 3.93
CA PHE A 92 -6.42 14.21 4.50
C PHE A 92 -6.28 14.49 5.99
N ALA A 93 -6.14 13.45 6.80
CA ALA A 93 -5.92 13.55 8.24
C ALA A 93 -5.15 12.31 8.74
N PRO A 94 -3.88 12.09 8.32
CA PRO A 94 -3.10 10.92 8.67
C PRO A 94 -2.86 10.86 10.19
N LEU A 95 -3.14 9.71 10.80
CA LEU A 95 -3.08 9.49 12.25
C LEU A 95 -1.66 9.18 12.77
N ASN A 96 -0.74 8.81 11.88
CA ASN A 96 0.59 8.31 12.24
C ASN A 96 1.67 8.88 11.33
N VAL A 97 2.93 8.73 11.75
CA VAL A 97 4.11 9.26 11.04
C VAL A 97 4.25 8.67 9.65
N TYR A 98 3.96 7.37 9.48
CA TYR A 98 3.97 6.74 8.17
C TYR A 98 2.98 7.41 7.21
N GLY A 99 1.71 7.56 7.61
CA GLY A 99 0.69 8.23 6.80
C GLY A 99 1.04 9.69 6.48
N GLN A 100 1.57 10.44 7.47
CA GLN A 100 2.06 11.82 7.27
C GLN A 100 3.16 11.89 6.22
N SER A 101 4.14 10.98 6.28
CA SER A 101 5.26 10.93 5.35
C SER A 101 4.83 10.55 3.93
N LYS A 102 3.89 9.60 3.79
CA LYS A 102 3.33 9.20 2.50
C LYS A 102 2.49 10.32 1.87
N LEU A 103 1.70 11.05 2.68
CA LEU A 103 0.97 12.23 2.21
C LEU A 103 1.91 13.35 1.74
N ALA A 104 3.01 13.57 2.45
CA ALA A 104 4.04 14.52 2.01
C ALA A 104 4.64 14.11 0.65
N GLY A 105 4.81 12.80 0.40
CA GLY A 105 5.19 12.28 -0.90
C GLY A 105 4.13 12.53 -1.99
N GLU A 106 2.82 12.33 -1.70
CA GLU A 106 1.74 12.66 -2.65
C GLU A 106 1.78 14.14 -3.05
N ARG A 107 1.98 15.03 -2.07
CA ARG A 107 2.11 16.48 -2.33
C ARG A 107 3.32 16.79 -3.19
N ALA A 108 4.48 16.22 -2.88
CA ALA A 108 5.69 16.41 -3.68
C ALA A 108 5.48 16.00 -5.16
N VAL A 109 4.76 14.90 -5.42
CA VAL A 109 4.42 14.48 -6.79
C VAL A 109 3.51 15.49 -7.47
N THR A 110 2.39 15.89 -6.81
CA THR A 110 1.39 16.77 -7.42
C THR A 110 1.88 18.22 -7.62
N GLU A 111 2.83 18.68 -6.81
CA GLU A 111 3.46 20.00 -6.93
C GLU A 111 4.56 20.01 -8.01
N THR A 112 5.07 18.83 -8.39
CA THR A 112 6.22 18.72 -9.30
C THR A 112 5.82 18.32 -10.72
N LEU A 113 4.80 17.47 -10.88
CA LEU A 113 4.43 16.83 -12.14
C LEU A 113 2.96 17.02 -12.49
N GLU A 114 2.67 17.13 -13.78
CA GLU A 114 1.31 17.02 -14.34
C GLU A 114 1.01 15.59 -14.81
N ARG A 115 2.04 14.87 -15.29
CA ARG A 115 1.95 13.51 -15.82
C ARG A 115 2.23 12.48 -14.72
N TYR A 116 1.24 12.28 -13.82
CA TYR A 116 1.38 11.37 -12.67
C TYR A 116 0.16 10.49 -12.45
N PHE A 117 0.40 9.34 -11.83
CA PHE A 117 -0.60 8.52 -11.17
C PHE A 117 -0.27 8.46 -9.68
N ILE A 118 -1.19 8.83 -8.82
CA ILE A 118 -1.14 8.53 -7.38
C ILE A 118 -2.06 7.35 -7.15
N VAL A 119 -1.49 6.23 -6.71
CA VAL A 119 -2.20 4.96 -6.54
C VAL A 119 -2.22 4.60 -5.06
N ARG A 120 -3.36 4.88 -4.39
CA ARG A 120 -3.57 4.50 -2.99
C ARG A 120 -4.02 3.06 -2.91
N THR A 121 -3.40 2.31 -2.04
CA THR A 121 -3.70 0.90 -1.79
C THR A 121 -3.71 0.61 -0.29
N SER A 122 -4.21 -0.55 0.11
CA SER A 122 -4.24 -1.01 1.51
C SER A 122 -3.92 -2.49 1.61
N TRP A 123 -3.39 -2.92 2.75
CA TRP A 123 -3.25 -4.33 3.15
C TRP A 123 -2.56 -5.20 2.10
N VAL A 124 -1.48 -4.69 1.52
CA VAL A 124 -0.76 -5.36 0.43
C VAL A 124 -0.07 -6.62 0.94
N TYR A 125 -0.26 -7.72 0.24
CA TYR A 125 0.44 -8.98 0.45
C TYR A 125 0.93 -9.56 -0.88
N GLY A 126 2.01 -10.35 -0.81
CA GLY A 126 2.61 -10.92 -2.01
C GLY A 126 3.76 -11.85 -1.67
N THR A 127 4.31 -12.51 -2.69
CA THR A 127 5.48 -13.38 -2.56
C THR A 127 6.73 -12.58 -2.20
N GLY A 128 7.63 -13.17 -1.44
CA GLY A 128 8.98 -12.64 -1.23
C GLY A 128 9.19 -11.66 -0.08
N GLY A 129 8.18 -11.33 0.76
CA GLY A 129 8.33 -10.40 1.89
C GLY A 129 7.52 -10.78 3.11
N LYS A 130 7.68 -10.00 4.20
CA LYS A 130 6.79 -10.10 5.35
C LYS A 130 5.43 -9.51 4.96
N ASN A 131 4.36 -10.23 5.24
CA ASN A 131 2.99 -9.78 5.05
C ASN A 131 2.06 -10.49 6.03
N PHE A 132 0.83 -10.00 6.15
CA PHE A 132 -0.15 -10.54 7.09
C PHE A 132 -0.47 -12.02 6.83
N VAL A 133 -0.69 -12.43 5.58
CA VAL A 133 -1.02 -13.83 5.24
C VAL A 133 0.09 -14.76 5.69
N ARG A 134 1.35 -14.45 5.32
CA ARG A 134 2.52 -15.24 5.71
C ARG A 134 2.69 -15.28 7.24
N THR A 135 2.45 -14.15 7.92
CA THR A 135 2.52 -14.09 9.39
C THR A 135 1.47 -15.01 10.02
N MET A 136 0.22 -15.00 9.54
CA MET A 136 -0.83 -15.90 10.03
C MET A 136 -0.44 -17.36 9.83
N LEU A 137 0.02 -17.75 8.63
CA LEU A 137 0.48 -19.12 8.32
C LEU A 137 1.68 -19.56 9.18
N GLN A 138 2.58 -18.64 9.52
CA GLN A 138 3.71 -18.94 10.42
C GLN A 138 3.25 -19.15 11.86
N LEU A 139 2.39 -18.28 12.37
CA LEU A 139 1.86 -18.35 13.73
C LEU A 139 1.03 -19.62 13.97
N SER A 140 0.30 -20.11 12.97
CA SER A 140 -0.49 -21.34 13.08
C SER A 140 0.35 -22.62 13.29
N ARG A 141 1.65 -22.54 13.04
CA ARG A 141 2.56 -23.69 13.30
C ARG A 141 2.90 -23.87 14.77
N THR A 142 2.67 -22.85 15.59
CA THR A 142 3.07 -22.80 17.01
C THR A 142 1.95 -22.42 17.97
N HIS A 143 0.78 -22.05 17.45
CA HIS A 143 -0.36 -21.60 18.24
C HIS A 143 -1.64 -22.26 17.73
N ASP A 144 -2.47 -22.74 18.65
CA ASP A 144 -3.81 -23.28 18.36
C ASP A 144 -4.88 -22.20 18.39
N THR A 145 -4.58 -21.03 18.96
CA THR A 145 -5.49 -19.89 19.07
C THR A 145 -4.75 -18.59 18.78
N LEU A 146 -5.36 -17.74 17.95
CA LEU A 146 -4.86 -16.38 17.65
C LEU A 146 -5.90 -15.33 17.96
N ARG A 147 -5.46 -14.18 18.49
CA ARG A 147 -6.31 -12.99 18.69
C ARG A 147 -6.05 -12.02 17.55
N VAL A 148 -7.08 -11.63 16.80
CA VAL A 148 -6.98 -10.77 15.63
C VAL A 148 -7.99 -9.64 15.69
N VAL A 149 -7.54 -8.44 15.31
CA VAL A 149 -8.34 -7.20 15.36
C VAL A 149 -9.55 -7.31 14.42
N SER A 150 -10.75 -6.99 14.93
CA SER A 150 -12.02 -7.10 14.22
C SER A 150 -12.72 -5.76 13.93
N ASP A 151 -12.21 -4.66 14.47
CA ASP A 151 -12.77 -3.31 14.34
C ASP A 151 -11.99 -2.39 13.38
N GLN A 152 -11.01 -2.93 12.66
CA GLN A 152 -10.35 -2.28 11.53
C GLN A 152 -10.82 -2.94 10.24
N ILE A 153 -11.44 -2.15 9.36
CA ILE A 153 -12.10 -2.65 8.15
C ILE A 153 -11.42 -2.08 6.91
N GLY A 154 -11.07 -2.95 5.97
CA GLY A 154 -10.40 -2.59 4.73
C GLY A 154 -10.55 -3.67 3.66
N THR A 155 -9.69 -3.65 2.66
CA THR A 155 -9.63 -4.66 1.61
C THR A 155 -8.20 -5.15 1.44
N PRO A 156 -7.95 -6.47 1.48
CA PRO A 156 -6.64 -7.03 1.14
C PRO A 156 -6.31 -6.77 -0.33
N THR A 157 -5.03 -6.53 -0.63
CA THR A 157 -4.56 -6.29 -1.99
C THR A 157 -3.40 -7.22 -2.35
N TYR A 158 -3.59 -8.06 -3.35
CA TYR A 158 -2.54 -8.93 -3.85
C TYR A 158 -1.58 -8.15 -4.76
N ALA A 159 -0.31 -8.15 -4.43
CA ALA A 159 0.72 -7.38 -5.13
C ALA A 159 0.83 -7.72 -6.63
N ALA A 160 0.55 -8.95 -7.04
CA ALA A 160 0.57 -9.33 -8.46
C ALA A 160 -0.58 -8.67 -9.25
N ASP A 161 -1.77 -8.53 -8.64
CA ASP A 161 -2.90 -7.84 -9.27
C ASP A 161 -2.64 -6.34 -9.35
N LEU A 162 -2.09 -5.76 -8.28
CA LEU A 162 -1.68 -4.36 -8.27
C LEU A 162 -0.60 -4.09 -9.35
N ALA A 163 0.40 -4.96 -9.46
CA ALA A 163 1.48 -4.81 -10.43
C ALA A 163 0.97 -4.79 -11.88
N ARG A 164 -0.04 -5.62 -12.21
CA ARG A 164 -0.71 -5.60 -13.53
C ARG A 164 -1.32 -4.22 -13.79
N LEU A 165 -2.09 -3.69 -12.84
CA LEU A 165 -2.69 -2.36 -12.98
C LEU A 165 -1.64 -1.26 -13.15
N LEU A 166 -0.53 -1.31 -12.38
CA LEU A 166 0.55 -0.32 -12.51
C LEU A 166 1.22 -0.38 -13.89
N ALA A 167 1.33 -1.57 -14.49
CA ALA A 167 1.81 -1.73 -15.87
C ALA A 167 0.82 -1.13 -16.89
N ASP A 168 -0.49 -1.38 -16.74
CA ASP A 168 -1.52 -0.79 -17.59
C ASP A 168 -1.51 0.76 -17.48
N MET A 169 -1.28 1.30 -16.28
CA MET A 169 -1.12 2.75 -16.06
C MET A 169 0.14 3.32 -16.72
N ALA A 170 1.24 2.55 -16.73
CA ALA A 170 2.49 2.98 -17.39
C ALA A 170 2.30 3.15 -18.91
N GLU A 171 1.43 2.36 -19.52
CA GLU A 171 1.07 2.46 -20.95
C GLU A 171 -0.05 3.48 -21.25
N SER A 172 -0.60 4.16 -20.21
CA SER A 172 -1.75 5.06 -20.31
C SER A 172 -1.35 6.51 -20.03
N ASP A 173 -2.16 7.46 -20.53
CA ASP A 173 -2.07 8.90 -20.19
C ASP A 173 -3.30 9.38 -19.38
N ARG A 174 -4.02 8.47 -18.72
CA ARG A 174 -5.19 8.77 -17.88
C ARG A 174 -4.75 9.17 -16.47
N TYR A 175 -3.97 10.25 -16.39
CA TYR A 175 -3.34 10.75 -15.17
C TYR A 175 -4.32 11.07 -14.05
N GLY A 176 -3.84 11.11 -12.80
CA GLY A 176 -4.60 11.53 -11.63
C GLY A 176 -4.45 10.61 -10.42
N ARG A 177 -5.42 10.71 -9.51
CA ARG A 177 -5.48 9.91 -8.28
C ARG A 177 -6.40 8.71 -8.47
N TYR A 178 -5.97 7.55 -7.99
CA TYR A 178 -6.69 6.28 -8.04
C TYR A 178 -6.58 5.55 -6.71
N ASN A 179 -7.63 4.82 -6.37
CA ASN A 179 -7.59 3.81 -5.33
C ASN A 179 -7.53 2.43 -5.99
N ALA A 180 -6.63 1.59 -5.54
CA ALA A 180 -6.37 0.28 -6.14
C ALA A 180 -6.26 -0.79 -5.05
N VAL A 181 -7.36 -1.49 -4.81
CA VAL A 181 -7.47 -2.66 -3.95
C VAL A 181 -8.24 -3.76 -4.68
N ASN A 182 -8.10 -5.02 -4.27
CA ASN A 182 -8.92 -6.09 -4.85
C ASN A 182 -10.42 -5.81 -4.61
N SER A 183 -11.28 -6.28 -5.48
CA SER A 183 -12.73 -6.21 -5.34
C SER A 183 -13.25 -7.27 -4.34
N GLY A 184 -14.57 -7.40 -4.17
CA GLY A 184 -15.18 -8.41 -3.29
C GLY A 184 -15.58 -7.89 -1.91
N GLY A 185 -15.59 -6.56 -1.73
CA GLY A 185 -16.08 -5.91 -0.50
C GLY A 185 -15.00 -5.65 0.54
N TYR A 186 -15.47 -5.29 1.73
CA TYR A 186 -14.63 -4.88 2.86
C TYR A 186 -14.71 -5.92 3.96
N VAL A 187 -13.57 -6.23 4.59
CA VAL A 187 -13.44 -7.23 5.65
C VAL A 187 -12.63 -6.66 6.81
N SER A 188 -12.76 -7.25 8.01
CA SER A 188 -11.84 -6.98 9.11
C SER A 188 -10.56 -7.82 8.96
N TRP A 189 -9.50 -7.46 9.71
CA TRP A 189 -8.33 -8.33 9.83
C TRP A 189 -8.71 -9.71 10.37
N TYR A 190 -9.68 -9.77 11.30
CA TYR A 190 -10.23 -11.02 11.82
C TYR A 190 -10.87 -11.88 10.71
N ASP A 191 -11.77 -11.29 9.89
CA ASP A 191 -12.41 -12.01 8.80
C ASP A 191 -11.38 -12.49 7.77
N PHE A 192 -10.38 -11.65 7.48
CA PHE A 192 -9.29 -12.02 6.56
C PHE A 192 -8.46 -13.18 7.12
N ALA A 193 -8.11 -13.17 8.43
CA ALA A 193 -7.42 -14.28 9.08
C ALA A 193 -8.24 -15.58 9.03
N CYS A 194 -9.54 -15.52 9.32
CA CYS A 194 -10.45 -16.66 9.21
C CYS A 194 -10.48 -17.23 7.78
N ALA A 195 -10.51 -16.36 6.77
CA ALA A 195 -10.47 -16.77 5.36
C ALA A 195 -9.14 -17.44 5.00
N ILE A 196 -8.00 -16.89 5.45
CA ILE A 196 -6.67 -17.48 5.22
C ILE A 196 -6.63 -18.92 5.73
N PHE A 197 -7.03 -19.16 6.98
CA PHE A 197 -6.95 -20.49 7.58
C PHE A 197 -7.94 -21.46 6.95
N ARG A 198 -9.16 -21.04 6.68
CA ARG A 198 -10.17 -21.85 5.99
C ARG A 198 -9.67 -22.29 4.62
N MET A 199 -9.11 -21.37 3.83
CA MET A 199 -8.66 -21.67 2.46
C MET A 199 -7.35 -22.47 2.44
N ALA A 200 -6.50 -22.30 3.46
CA ALA A 200 -5.29 -23.11 3.64
C ALA A 200 -5.56 -24.49 4.26
N GLY A 201 -6.81 -24.78 4.71
CA GLY A 201 -7.15 -26.04 5.36
C GLY A 201 -6.52 -26.22 6.75
N ILE A 202 -6.22 -25.12 7.46
CA ILE A 202 -5.54 -25.14 8.76
C ILE A 202 -6.59 -25.00 9.88
N PRO A 203 -6.74 -26.01 10.76
CA PRO A 203 -7.67 -25.97 11.88
C PRO A 203 -7.09 -25.14 13.05
N ILE A 204 -7.44 -23.87 13.14
CA ILE A 204 -7.00 -22.96 14.20
C ILE A 204 -8.19 -22.14 14.70
N THR A 205 -8.21 -21.80 15.99
CA THR A 205 -9.20 -20.90 16.57
C THR A 205 -8.74 -19.44 16.39
N VAL A 206 -9.55 -18.61 15.76
CA VAL A 206 -9.32 -17.16 15.68
C VAL A 206 -10.34 -16.46 16.57
N LEU A 207 -9.85 -15.64 17.50
CA LEU A 207 -10.69 -14.85 18.41
C LEU A 207 -10.69 -13.39 17.98
N PRO A 208 -11.87 -12.78 17.75
CA PRO A 208 -11.95 -11.36 17.46
C PRO A 208 -11.61 -10.54 18.71
N VAL A 209 -10.86 -9.47 18.53
CA VAL A 209 -10.55 -8.49 19.58
C VAL A 209 -10.67 -7.08 18.99
N THR A 210 -10.93 -6.10 19.84
CA THR A 210 -10.86 -4.69 19.42
C THR A 210 -9.39 -4.22 19.31
N THR A 211 -9.18 -3.09 18.62
CA THR A 211 -7.88 -2.44 18.55
C THR A 211 -7.34 -2.11 19.94
N GLU A 212 -8.21 -1.66 20.87
CA GLU A 212 -7.88 -1.36 22.25
C GLU A 212 -7.45 -2.61 23.02
N GLU A 213 -8.22 -3.70 22.92
CA GLU A 213 -7.89 -4.99 23.57
C GLU A 213 -6.62 -5.64 23.01
N TYR A 214 -6.29 -5.37 21.76
CA TYR A 214 -5.05 -5.86 21.15
C TYR A 214 -3.82 -5.17 21.75
N GLY A 215 -3.83 -3.84 21.91
CA GLY A 215 -2.90 -3.03 22.71
C GLY A 215 -1.42 -3.11 22.35
N ARG A 216 -1.04 -3.65 21.18
CA ARG A 216 0.36 -3.92 20.80
C ARG A 216 0.92 -3.00 19.74
N SER A 217 0.11 -2.09 19.19
CA SER A 217 0.54 -1.14 18.16
C SER A 217 1.05 0.15 18.77
N LEU A 218 2.22 0.61 18.33
CA LEU A 218 2.71 1.95 18.64
C LEU A 218 1.97 3.01 17.80
N ALA A 219 1.77 2.71 16.52
CA ALA A 219 1.07 3.59 15.60
C ALA A 219 -0.45 3.48 15.77
N VAL A 220 -1.13 4.61 15.77
CA VAL A 220 -2.59 4.66 15.66
C VAL A 220 -2.98 4.26 14.24
N ARG A 221 -3.82 3.23 14.11
CA ARG A 221 -4.32 2.75 12.81
C ARG A 221 -5.75 3.20 12.56
N PRO A 222 -6.11 3.55 11.31
CA PRO A 222 -7.48 3.92 10.98
C PRO A 222 -8.42 2.72 11.17
N HIS A 223 -9.63 2.97 11.72
CA HIS A 223 -10.68 1.95 11.80
C HIS A 223 -11.29 1.62 10.43
N SER A 224 -11.26 2.58 9.50
CA SER A 224 -11.75 2.40 8.13
C SER A 224 -10.65 2.67 7.11
N SER A 225 -10.23 1.63 6.43
CA SER A 225 -9.34 1.62 5.26
C SER A 225 -10.12 1.31 3.97
N ARG A 226 -11.40 1.70 3.93
CA ARG A 226 -12.27 1.46 2.78
C ARG A 226 -11.95 2.44 1.67
N LEU A 227 -11.49 1.93 0.54
CA LEU A 227 -11.16 2.71 -0.65
C LEU A 227 -12.18 2.43 -1.76
N ASP A 228 -12.79 3.47 -2.33
CA ASP A 228 -13.63 3.35 -3.51
C ASP A 228 -12.76 3.23 -4.77
N THR A 229 -12.94 2.15 -5.51
CA THR A 229 -12.18 1.83 -6.73
C THR A 229 -12.95 2.14 -8.02
N GLY A 230 -14.16 2.70 -7.96
CA GLY A 230 -15.04 2.94 -9.12
C GLY A 230 -14.37 3.73 -10.23
N LYS A 231 -13.53 4.70 -9.88
CA LYS A 231 -12.77 5.51 -10.85
C LYS A 231 -11.85 4.70 -11.77
N LEU A 232 -11.39 3.50 -11.37
CA LEU A 232 -10.61 2.64 -12.27
C LEU A 232 -11.42 2.27 -13.51
N ALA A 233 -12.63 1.73 -13.32
CA ALA A 233 -13.51 1.34 -14.42
C ALA A 233 -13.98 2.55 -15.24
N GLU A 234 -14.35 3.66 -14.59
CA GLU A 234 -14.75 4.91 -15.23
C GLU A 234 -13.63 5.46 -16.14
N SER A 235 -12.39 5.27 -15.74
CA SER A 235 -11.20 5.66 -16.52
C SER A 235 -10.77 4.57 -17.52
N GLY A 236 -11.50 3.45 -17.65
CA GLY A 236 -11.22 2.37 -18.57
C GLY A 236 -10.05 1.47 -18.18
N PHE A 237 -9.66 1.45 -16.91
CA PHE A 237 -8.78 0.42 -16.36
C PHE A 237 -9.60 -0.80 -15.92
N VAL A 238 -9.02 -2.00 -16.04
CA VAL A 238 -9.62 -3.22 -15.51
C VAL A 238 -9.44 -3.23 -13.98
N PRO A 239 -10.52 -3.22 -13.18
CA PRO A 239 -10.41 -3.33 -11.72
C PRO A 239 -9.66 -4.60 -11.30
N LEU A 240 -9.11 -4.59 -10.08
CA LEU A 240 -8.47 -5.77 -9.52
C LEU A 240 -9.53 -6.85 -9.24
N PRO A 241 -9.19 -8.15 -9.41
CA PRO A 241 -10.08 -9.27 -9.13
C PRO A 241 -10.59 -9.30 -7.68
N ASP A 242 -11.53 -10.20 -7.40
CA ASP A 242 -12.02 -10.47 -6.05
C ASP A 242 -10.86 -10.89 -5.11
N TRP A 243 -10.85 -10.37 -3.88
CA TRP A 243 -9.78 -10.65 -2.92
C TRP A 243 -9.71 -12.12 -2.50
N GLN A 244 -10.82 -12.87 -2.55
CA GLN A 244 -10.81 -14.30 -2.24
C GLN A 244 -10.16 -15.10 -3.36
N ASP A 245 -10.43 -14.74 -4.62
CA ASP A 245 -9.70 -15.28 -5.77
C ASP A 245 -8.20 -14.95 -5.68
N ALA A 246 -7.87 -13.71 -5.37
CA ALA A 246 -6.50 -13.25 -5.18
C ALA A 246 -5.78 -14.05 -4.07
N LEU A 247 -6.45 -14.29 -2.94
CA LEU A 247 -5.93 -15.10 -1.84
C LEU A 247 -5.71 -16.56 -2.26
N THR A 248 -6.64 -17.14 -3.04
CA THR A 248 -6.49 -18.50 -3.58
C THR A 248 -5.23 -18.61 -4.43
N ARG A 249 -5.04 -17.68 -5.36
CA ARG A 249 -3.84 -17.64 -6.23
C ARG A 249 -2.54 -17.45 -5.44
N TYR A 250 -2.57 -16.59 -4.42
CA TYR A 250 -1.43 -16.39 -3.53
C TYR A 250 -1.08 -17.67 -2.76
N LEU A 251 -2.06 -18.32 -2.12
CA LEU A 251 -1.83 -19.55 -1.36
C LEU A 251 -1.29 -20.67 -2.24
N ALA A 252 -1.76 -20.80 -3.48
CA ALA A 252 -1.22 -21.76 -4.44
C ALA A 252 0.24 -21.45 -4.83
N ALA A 253 0.61 -20.17 -4.92
CA ALA A 253 1.98 -19.76 -5.25
C ALA A 253 2.97 -19.86 -4.06
N GLU A 254 2.48 -19.90 -2.81
CA GLU A 254 3.29 -20.07 -1.60
C GLU A 254 3.48 -21.54 -1.19
N GLN A 255 2.80 -22.47 -1.85
CA GLN A 255 3.05 -23.90 -1.65
C GLN A 255 4.41 -24.26 -2.26
N PRO A 256 5.29 -25.00 -1.55
CA PRO A 256 6.63 -25.39 -2.02
C PRO A 256 6.59 -26.37 -3.19
#